data_3404657a48761748542d56f30f7ec3d0
#
_entry.id   3404657a48761748542d56f30f7ec3d0
#
_cell.length_a   1.000
_cell.length_b   1.000
_cell.length_c   1.000
_cell.angle_alpha   90.00
_cell.angle_beta   90.00
_cell.angle_gamma   90.00
#
_symmetry.space_group_name_H-M   'P 1'
#
loop_
_entity.id
_entity.type
_entity.pdbx_description
1 polymer ?
#
loop_
_entity_poly.entity_id
_entity_poly.type
_entity_poly.pdbx_seq_one_letter_code
_entity_poly.pdbx_strand_id
1 'polypeptide(L)'
;MDLGDSVLDHLRQVAALPDLAGTHYELECEIGRGGMGVVYAARDRELDRRVALKVLEVALAGEAQLIAKLEHPAVVPIYEAGTLPDGRAFYAMKLVTGLRLDGYVAGLASLAKRLEVIRRVGEALAFAHARGFIHRDLKPQNVMVGEFGEVYVMDWGVDAVAGTPGFRAPDARLDRRSDIYALGGLLQFLLPVPPPPALQAIAAKAMSADPAARYSDVAAFLLDMERFQEGLAVEAWAEPWWHRLRRYGARNAVLLWLLAAYAAVKFLLFFLRNL
;
A
#
# COMPACT_ATOMS: atom_id res chain seq x y z
N MET A 1 -18.23 7.47 40.39
CA MET A 1 -17.42 8.10 39.32
C MET A 1 -17.03 9.45 39.85
N ASP A 2 -15.81 9.60 40.28
CA ASP A 2 -15.38 10.73 41.08
C ASP A 2 -15.10 11.93 40.15
N LEU A 3 -15.70 13.07 40.44
CA LEU A 3 -15.49 14.32 39.66
C LEU A 3 -13.99 14.74 39.61
N GLY A 4 -13.22 14.29 40.62
CA GLY A 4 -11.77 14.53 40.68
C GLY A 4 -10.98 13.81 39.60
N ASP A 5 -11.29 12.58 39.24
CA ASP A 5 -10.57 11.80 38.21
C ASP A 5 -10.82 12.36 36.79
N SER A 6 -12.05 12.76 36.52
CA SER A 6 -12.41 13.41 35.23
C SER A 6 -11.70 14.75 35.03
N VAL A 7 -11.54 15.56 36.07
CA VAL A 7 -10.83 16.82 36.03
C VAL A 7 -9.32 16.60 35.87
N LEU A 8 -8.75 15.63 36.58
CA LEU A 8 -7.34 15.26 36.45
C LEU A 8 -7.00 14.72 35.07
N ASP A 9 -7.89 13.89 34.49
CA ASP A 9 -7.69 13.40 33.13
C ASP A 9 -7.83 14.50 32.08
N HIS A 10 -8.76 15.41 32.27
CA HIS A 10 -8.88 16.61 31.41
C HIS A 10 -7.63 17.51 31.51
N LEU A 11 -7.11 17.77 32.70
CA LEU A 11 -5.87 18.53 32.89
C LEU A 11 -4.64 17.83 32.32
N ARG A 12 -4.57 16.50 32.41
CA ARG A 12 -3.50 15.71 31.74
C ARG A 12 -3.61 15.79 30.23
N GLN A 13 -4.81 15.73 29.67
CA GLN A 13 -5.02 15.89 28.23
C GLN A 13 -4.62 17.30 27.76
N VAL A 14 -4.99 18.34 28.49
CA VAL A 14 -4.61 19.74 28.17
C VAL A 14 -3.09 19.94 28.30
N ALA A 15 -2.46 19.37 29.35
CA ALA A 15 -1.02 19.43 29.53
C ALA A 15 -0.24 18.60 28.50
N ALA A 16 -0.89 17.64 27.83
CA ALA A 16 -0.29 16.83 26.76
C ALA A 16 -0.39 17.49 25.38
N LEU A 17 -1.17 18.56 25.21
CA LEU A 17 -1.24 19.29 23.95
C LEU A 17 0.12 19.91 23.59
N PRO A 18 0.49 19.92 22.32
CA PRO A 18 1.71 20.58 21.88
C PRO A 18 1.58 22.11 22.02
N ASP A 19 2.67 22.73 22.49
CA ASP A 19 2.77 24.20 22.45
C ASP A 19 3.13 24.63 21.02
N LEU A 20 2.17 25.25 20.33
CA LEU A 20 2.35 25.75 18.97
C LEU A 20 2.72 27.26 18.92
N ALA A 21 3.08 27.86 20.08
CA ALA A 21 3.51 29.25 20.09
C ALA A 21 4.67 29.49 19.12
N GLY A 22 4.60 30.56 18.35
CA GLY A 22 5.61 30.87 17.33
C GLY A 22 5.46 30.10 16.01
N THR A 23 4.47 29.20 15.89
CA THR A 23 4.11 28.58 14.62
C THR A 23 2.88 29.26 14.00
N HIS A 24 2.63 28.99 12.72
CA HIS A 24 1.40 29.46 12.03
C HIS A 24 0.28 28.40 12.04
N TYR A 25 0.46 27.30 12.79
CA TYR A 25 -0.53 26.22 12.90
C TYR A 25 -1.47 26.42 14.08
N GLU A 26 -2.75 26.07 13.86
CA GLU A 26 -3.78 26.05 14.87
C GLU A 26 -4.40 24.65 14.94
N LEU A 27 -4.38 24.01 16.13
CA LEU A 27 -4.91 22.68 16.32
C LEU A 27 -6.44 22.67 16.21
N GLU A 28 -6.97 21.70 15.46
CA GLU A 28 -8.40 21.42 15.41
C GLU A 28 -8.77 20.23 16.30
N CYS A 29 -8.18 19.06 16.07
CA CYS A 29 -8.42 17.84 16.85
C CYS A 29 -7.30 16.83 16.69
N GLU A 30 -7.18 15.89 17.63
CA GLU A 30 -6.35 14.68 17.47
C GLU A 30 -7.03 13.74 16.47
N ILE A 31 -6.25 13.24 15.48
CA ILE A 31 -6.74 12.31 14.44
C ILE A 31 -6.03 10.94 14.52
N GLY A 32 -4.97 10.83 15.27
CA GLY A 32 -4.26 9.57 15.46
C GLY A 32 -3.20 9.65 16.54
N ARG A 33 -3.00 8.55 17.26
CA ARG A 33 -1.96 8.40 18.29
C ARG A 33 -1.29 7.06 18.11
N GLY A 34 0.04 7.05 18.15
CA GLY A 34 0.86 5.85 18.05
C GLY A 34 2.09 5.93 18.93
N GLY A 35 2.91 4.88 18.95
CA GLY A 35 4.13 4.82 19.78
C GLY A 35 5.21 5.84 19.42
N MET A 36 5.07 6.55 18.30
CA MET A 36 6.04 7.53 17.79
C MET A 36 5.58 8.97 17.98
N GLY A 37 4.33 9.18 18.42
CA GLY A 37 3.77 10.51 18.59
C GLY A 37 2.29 10.59 18.27
N VAL A 38 1.82 11.83 18.18
CA VAL A 38 0.41 12.15 17.97
C VAL A 38 0.26 12.93 16.68
N VAL A 39 -0.78 12.60 15.92
CA VAL A 39 -1.15 13.30 14.69
C VAL A 39 -2.40 14.12 14.96
N TYR A 40 -2.35 15.40 14.64
CA TYR A 40 -3.46 16.33 14.77
C TYR A 40 -3.92 16.81 13.40
N ALA A 41 -5.21 17.04 13.23
CA ALA A 41 -5.69 17.96 12.21
C ALA A 41 -5.39 19.37 12.71
N ALA A 42 -4.82 20.19 11.84
CA ALA A 42 -4.50 21.57 12.13
C ALA A 42 -4.81 22.47 10.92
N ARG A 43 -5.01 23.76 11.18
CA ARG A 43 -5.14 24.79 10.15
C ARG A 43 -3.81 25.53 10.01
N ASP A 44 -3.28 25.55 8.81
CA ASP A 44 -2.18 26.42 8.38
C ASP A 44 -2.80 27.80 8.10
N ARG A 45 -2.53 28.78 8.99
CA ARG A 45 -3.13 30.13 8.92
C ARG A 45 -2.52 31.02 7.83
N GLU A 46 -1.29 30.70 7.39
CA GLU A 46 -0.63 31.47 6.34
C GLU A 46 -1.19 31.10 4.95
N LEU A 47 -1.42 29.80 4.70
CA LEU A 47 -1.91 29.31 3.43
C LEU A 47 -3.42 28.99 3.45
N ASP A 48 -4.10 29.24 4.58
CA ASP A 48 -5.52 29.00 4.80
C ASP A 48 -5.99 27.60 4.38
N ARG A 49 -5.24 26.58 4.80
CA ARG A 49 -5.50 25.15 4.45
C ARG A 49 -5.45 24.25 5.67
N ARG A 50 -6.12 23.11 5.58
CA ARG A 50 -5.99 22.04 6.59
C ARG A 50 -4.78 21.17 6.31
N VAL A 51 -4.06 20.81 7.37
CA VAL A 51 -2.89 19.96 7.33
C VAL A 51 -2.97 18.87 8.42
N ALA A 52 -2.21 17.80 8.27
CA ALA A 52 -1.94 16.87 9.36
C ALA A 52 -0.61 17.27 10.00
N LEU A 53 -0.63 17.53 11.31
CA LEU A 53 0.53 17.90 12.10
C LEU A 53 0.93 16.71 12.97
N LYS A 54 2.03 16.03 12.64
CA LYS A 54 2.56 14.94 13.46
C LYS A 54 3.59 15.51 14.43
N VAL A 55 3.32 15.34 15.73
CA VAL A 55 4.21 15.73 16.82
C VAL A 55 4.85 14.48 17.39
N LEU A 56 6.19 14.42 17.38
CA LEU A 56 6.99 13.27 17.78
C LEU A 56 7.29 13.33 19.27
N GLU A 57 7.13 12.21 19.97
CA GLU A 57 7.49 12.12 21.40
C GLU A 57 9.01 11.99 21.63
N VAL A 58 9.73 11.50 20.64
CA VAL A 58 11.18 11.38 20.63
C VAL A 58 11.75 12.18 19.46
N ALA A 59 12.85 12.88 19.68
CA ALA A 59 13.50 13.70 18.66
C ALA A 59 14.10 12.84 17.52
N LEU A 60 13.23 12.35 16.63
CA LEU A 60 13.58 11.65 15.40
C LEU A 60 13.68 12.67 14.24
N ALA A 61 14.55 13.67 14.41
CA ALA A 61 14.75 14.73 13.42
C ALA A 61 15.08 14.21 11.99
N GLY A 62 15.50 12.95 11.88
CA GLY A 62 15.81 12.32 10.60
C GLY A 62 14.58 11.86 9.81
N GLU A 63 13.45 11.51 10.45
CA GLU A 63 12.26 10.97 9.76
C GLU A 63 11.69 11.98 8.76
N ALA A 64 11.37 13.18 9.21
CA ALA A 64 10.82 14.22 8.35
C ALA A 64 11.74 14.55 7.16
N GLN A 65 13.06 14.64 7.41
CA GLN A 65 14.05 14.88 6.35
C GLN A 65 14.14 13.71 5.36
N LEU A 66 13.93 12.48 5.83
CA LEU A 66 13.91 11.29 4.98
C LEU A 66 12.69 11.28 4.08
N ILE A 67 11.50 11.49 4.67
CA ILE A 67 10.24 11.47 3.92
C ILE A 67 10.18 12.65 2.93
N ALA A 68 10.68 13.84 3.31
CA ALA A 68 10.75 15.01 2.44
C ALA A 68 11.54 14.77 1.14
N LYS A 69 12.46 13.79 1.12
CA LYS A 69 13.20 13.37 -0.09
C LYS A 69 12.41 12.39 -0.98
N LEU A 70 11.26 11.89 -0.51
CA LEU A 70 10.43 10.95 -1.25
C LEU A 70 9.31 11.70 -2.00
N GLU A 71 9.66 12.39 -3.07
CA GLU A 71 8.69 13.05 -3.96
C GLU A 71 8.05 12.01 -4.90
N HIS A 72 6.94 11.41 -4.46
CA HIS A 72 6.20 10.43 -5.25
C HIS A 72 4.68 10.61 -5.02
N PRO A 73 3.82 10.43 -6.04
CA PRO A 73 2.36 10.65 -5.92
C PRO A 73 1.69 9.80 -4.84
N ALA A 74 2.23 8.63 -4.53
CA ALA A 74 1.70 7.75 -3.48
C ALA A 74 2.46 7.88 -2.14
N VAL A 75 3.30 8.90 -1.96
CA VAL A 75 3.89 9.27 -0.67
C VAL A 75 3.26 10.56 -0.21
N VAL A 76 2.86 10.64 1.06
CA VAL A 76 2.26 11.85 1.61
C VAL A 76 3.28 13.01 1.56
N PRO A 77 2.94 14.15 0.92
CA PRO A 77 3.82 15.31 0.88
C PRO A 77 4.02 15.93 2.26
N ILE A 78 5.27 16.14 2.67
CA ILE A 78 5.60 16.99 3.81
C ILE A 78 5.70 18.43 3.32
N TYR A 79 5.08 19.33 4.06
CA TYR A 79 5.09 20.76 3.78
C TYR A 79 6.15 21.50 4.57
N GLU A 80 6.31 21.10 5.83
CA GLU A 80 7.26 21.74 6.77
C GLU A 80 7.66 20.75 7.86
N ALA A 81 8.84 20.94 8.42
CA ALA A 81 9.32 20.25 9.61
C ALA A 81 10.07 21.23 10.52
N GLY A 82 9.90 21.07 11.83
CA GLY A 82 10.49 21.98 12.81
C GLY A 82 10.53 21.38 14.21
N THR A 83 10.86 22.26 15.16
CA THR A 83 10.88 21.96 16.59
C THR A 83 9.95 22.93 17.30
N LEU A 84 9.07 22.41 18.16
CA LEU A 84 8.15 23.19 18.98
C LEU A 84 8.89 23.86 20.16
N PRO A 85 8.31 24.87 20.80
CA PRO A 85 8.91 25.52 21.98
C PRO A 85 9.18 24.57 23.15
N ASP A 86 8.41 23.51 23.27
CA ASP A 86 8.58 22.45 24.27
C ASP A 86 9.69 21.43 23.92
N GLY A 87 10.38 21.61 22.80
CA GLY A 87 11.50 20.78 22.34
C GLY A 87 11.07 19.57 21.51
N ARG A 88 9.78 19.30 21.36
CA ARG A 88 9.28 18.19 20.50
C ARG A 88 9.47 18.53 19.03
N ALA A 89 9.90 17.55 18.25
CA ALA A 89 9.94 17.68 16.79
C ALA A 89 8.52 17.54 16.22
N PHE A 90 8.24 18.27 15.15
CA PHE A 90 6.98 18.12 14.38
C PHE A 90 7.22 18.17 12.89
N TYR A 91 6.28 17.67 12.14
CA TYR A 91 6.15 17.98 10.72
C TYR A 91 4.69 18.12 10.30
N ALA A 92 4.47 19.08 9.39
CA ALA A 92 3.19 19.31 8.73
C ALA A 92 3.18 18.60 7.39
N MET A 93 2.11 17.88 7.11
CA MET A 93 1.94 17.10 5.89
C MET A 93 0.51 17.25 5.34
N LYS A 94 0.29 16.77 4.13
CA LYS A 94 -1.07 16.72 3.55
C LYS A 94 -2.02 15.98 4.48
N LEU A 95 -3.12 16.62 4.86
CA LEU A 95 -4.23 15.94 5.50
C LEU A 95 -4.97 15.14 4.42
N VAL A 96 -4.86 13.82 4.48
CA VAL A 96 -5.54 12.92 3.56
C VAL A 96 -6.97 12.73 4.05
N THR A 97 -7.93 13.21 3.27
CA THR A 97 -9.36 12.90 3.44
C THR A 97 -9.65 11.55 2.78
N GLY A 98 -10.00 10.55 3.57
CA GLY A 98 -10.21 9.20 3.06
C GLY A 98 -10.23 8.16 4.17
N LEU A 99 -10.05 6.91 3.80
CA LEU A 99 -10.07 5.79 4.73
C LEU A 99 -8.72 5.06 4.73
N ARG A 100 -8.35 4.53 5.87
CA ARG A 100 -7.29 3.54 5.97
C ARG A 100 -7.68 2.28 5.20
N LEU A 101 -6.71 1.59 4.64
CA LEU A 101 -6.96 0.43 3.78
C LEU A 101 -7.70 -0.70 4.50
N ASP A 102 -7.47 -0.88 5.80
CA ASP A 102 -8.20 -1.87 6.63
C ASP A 102 -9.70 -1.57 6.72
N GLY A 103 -10.10 -0.30 6.81
CA GLY A 103 -11.50 0.12 6.76
C GLY A 103 -12.07 0.21 5.35
N TYR A 104 -11.21 0.43 4.34
CA TYR A 104 -11.62 0.65 2.96
C TYR A 104 -11.92 -0.64 2.19
N VAL A 105 -11.35 -1.79 2.60
CA VAL A 105 -11.47 -3.09 1.89
C VAL A 105 -12.91 -3.52 1.67
N ALA A 106 -13.80 -3.28 2.62
CA ALA A 106 -15.22 -3.62 2.48
C ALA A 106 -15.91 -2.89 1.31
N GLY A 107 -15.43 -1.69 0.94
CA GLY A 107 -15.91 -0.90 -0.19
C GLY A 107 -15.24 -1.24 -1.54
N LEU A 108 -14.18 -2.06 -1.54
CA LEU A 108 -13.47 -2.46 -2.76
C LEU A 108 -14.19 -3.61 -3.47
N ALA A 109 -15.27 -3.28 -4.20
CA ALA A 109 -16.11 -4.26 -4.88
C ALA A 109 -15.40 -5.01 -6.00
N SER A 110 -14.39 -4.42 -6.68
CA SER A 110 -13.73 -5.05 -7.82
C SER A 110 -12.28 -5.45 -7.55
N LEU A 111 -11.86 -6.61 -8.07
CA LEU A 111 -10.48 -7.06 -8.02
C LEU A 111 -9.54 -6.04 -8.67
N ALA A 112 -9.94 -5.42 -9.78
CA ALA A 112 -9.12 -4.42 -10.48
C ALA A 112 -8.75 -3.23 -9.57
N LYS A 113 -9.71 -2.71 -8.78
CA LYS A 113 -9.43 -1.64 -7.81
C LYS A 113 -8.49 -2.08 -6.70
N ARG A 114 -8.61 -3.33 -6.22
CA ARG A 114 -7.69 -3.91 -5.21
C ARG A 114 -6.27 -4.01 -5.74
N LEU A 115 -6.11 -4.49 -6.98
CA LEU A 115 -4.81 -4.59 -7.64
C LEU A 115 -4.21 -3.21 -7.93
N GLU A 116 -5.03 -2.22 -8.25
CA GLU A 116 -4.57 -0.83 -8.43
C GLU A 116 -3.97 -0.26 -7.13
N VAL A 117 -4.58 -0.52 -5.97
CA VAL A 117 -4.00 -0.12 -4.67
C VAL A 117 -2.62 -0.76 -4.48
N ILE A 118 -2.48 -2.07 -4.71
CA ILE A 118 -1.19 -2.77 -4.60
C ILE A 118 -0.16 -2.20 -5.57
N ARG A 119 -0.57 -1.90 -6.81
CA ARG A 119 0.31 -1.30 -7.82
C ARG A 119 0.86 0.04 -7.34
N ARG A 120 0.00 0.95 -6.84
CA ARG A 120 0.40 2.26 -6.32
C ARG A 120 1.33 2.16 -5.11
N VAL A 121 1.03 1.25 -4.17
CA VAL A 121 1.92 0.99 -3.02
C VAL A 121 3.26 0.44 -3.50
N GLY A 122 3.26 -0.51 -4.43
CA GLY A 122 4.49 -1.06 -5.00
C GLY A 122 5.34 -0.01 -5.72
N GLU A 123 4.73 0.89 -6.51
CA GLU A 123 5.42 1.99 -7.18
C GLU A 123 6.12 2.91 -6.16
N ALA A 124 5.44 3.27 -5.05
CA ALA A 124 6.04 4.05 -3.97
C ALA A 124 7.23 3.33 -3.33
N LEU A 125 7.10 2.03 -3.05
CA LEU A 125 8.20 1.23 -2.51
C LEU A 125 9.37 1.12 -3.48
N ALA A 126 9.13 0.86 -4.77
CA ALA A 126 10.18 0.79 -5.77
C ALA A 126 10.96 2.11 -5.88
N PHE A 127 10.23 3.24 -5.85
CA PHE A 127 10.80 4.57 -5.85
C PHE A 127 11.67 4.83 -4.60
N ALA A 128 11.19 4.47 -3.41
CA ALA A 128 11.90 4.61 -2.16
C ALA A 128 13.16 3.73 -2.13
N HIS A 129 13.03 2.46 -2.54
CA HIS A 129 14.14 1.51 -2.61
C HIS A 129 15.25 1.96 -3.55
N ALA A 130 14.91 2.59 -4.69
CA ALA A 130 15.90 3.15 -5.61
C ALA A 130 16.73 4.27 -4.97
N ARG A 131 16.19 4.93 -3.93
CA ARG A 131 16.84 5.99 -3.15
C ARG A 131 17.47 5.49 -1.85
N GLY A 132 17.45 4.17 -1.60
CA GLY A 132 18.02 3.57 -0.39
C GLY A 132 17.11 3.58 0.84
N PHE A 133 15.82 3.97 0.68
CA PHE A 133 14.84 3.97 1.76
C PHE A 133 14.08 2.66 1.83
N ILE A 134 13.80 2.20 3.04
CA ILE A 134 13.03 0.99 3.36
C ILE A 134 11.89 1.40 4.26
N HIS A 135 10.68 0.91 4.01
CA HIS A 135 9.49 1.29 4.78
C HIS A 135 9.48 0.67 6.18
N ARG A 136 9.82 -0.61 6.30
CA ARG A 136 9.95 -1.42 7.53
C ARG A 136 8.66 -1.77 8.27
N ASP A 137 7.58 -0.98 8.15
CA ASP A 137 6.29 -1.25 8.80
C ASP A 137 5.11 -1.10 7.83
N LEU A 138 5.23 -1.67 6.61
CA LEU A 138 4.14 -1.65 5.65
C LEU A 138 3.01 -2.58 6.12
N LYS A 139 1.80 -2.02 6.24
CA LYS A 139 0.59 -2.71 6.69
C LYS A 139 -0.66 -1.93 6.24
N PRO A 140 -1.87 -2.52 6.30
CA PRO A 140 -3.10 -1.84 5.87
C PRO A 140 -3.35 -0.51 6.58
N GLN A 141 -2.98 -0.40 7.86
CA GLN A 141 -3.15 0.83 8.65
C GLN A 141 -2.26 1.98 8.16
N ASN A 142 -1.14 1.67 7.49
CA ASN A 142 -0.19 2.64 6.96
C ASN A 142 -0.41 2.93 5.47
N VAL A 143 -1.55 2.51 4.93
CA VAL A 143 -2.01 2.85 3.57
C VAL A 143 -3.35 3.55 3.66
N MET A 144 -3.47 4.74 3.09
CA MET A 144 -4.72 5.49 2.99
C MET A 144 -5.20 5.56 1.55
N VAL A 145 -6.51 5.49 1.37
CA VAL A 145 -7.17 5.70 0.08
C VAL A 145 -8.03 6.95 0.19
N GLY A 146 -7.71 7.95 -0.59
CA GLY A 146 -8.42 9.23 -0.64
C GLY A 146 -9.78 9.11 -1.34
N GLU A 147 -10.57 10.18 -1.23
CA GLU A 147 -11.94 10.25 -1.76
C GLU A 147 -12.01 10.08 -3.28
N PHE A 148 -10.97 10.48 -4.00
CA PHE A 148 -10.88 10.35 -5.46
C PHE A 148 -10.08 9.11 -5.90
N GLY A 149 -9.76 8.20 -4.96
CA GLY A 149 -9.04 6.96 -5.24
C GLY A 149 -7.51 7.11 -5.23
N GLU A 150 -6.98 8.23 -4.73
CA GLU A 150 -5.54 8.37 -4.50
C GLU A 150 -5.09 7.39 -3.42
N VAL A 151 -3.91 6.83 -3.58
CA VAL A 151 -3.31 5.92 -2.59
C VAL A 151 -2.09 6.59 -1.98
N TYR A 152 -2.03 6.64 -0.67
CA TYR A 152 -0.90 7.20 0.09
C TYR A 152 -0.32 6.16 1.03
N VAL A 153 0.99 5.99 0.96
CA VAL A 153 1.77 5.20 1.91
C VAL A 153 2.29 6.14 3.00
N MET A 154 1.94 5.81 4.24
CA MET A 154 2.18 6.62 5.43
C MET A 154 3.32 6.03 6.27
N ASP A 155 3.83 6.78 7.23
CA ASP A 155 4.74 6.31 8.30
C ASP A 155 6.00 5.59 7.79
N TRP A 156 6.80 6.27 6.96
CA TRP A 156 8.05 5.78 6.40
C TRP A 156 9.21 5.77 7.41
N GLY A 157 9.95 4.68 7.47
CA GLY A 157 11.34 4.66 7.94
C GLY A 157 11.59 4.71 9.43
N VAL A 158 10.59 4.72 10.28
CA VAL A 158 10.77 4.85 11.72
C VAL A 158 11.04 3.50 12.37
N ASP A 159 11.84 3.50 13.43
CA ASP A 159 12.32 2.34 14.19
C ASP A 159 11.22 1.32 14.53
N ALA A 160 10.81 0.54 13.54
CA ALA A 160 9.88 -0.56 13.68
C ALA A 160 10.60 -1.74 14.34
N VAL A 161 10.92 -1.60 15.63
CA VAL A 161 11.44 -2.70 16.46
C VAL A 161 10.38 -3.81 16.61
N ALA A 162 9.12 -3.49 16.40
CA ALA A 162 8.00 -4.41 16.52
C ALA A 162 7.07 -4.30 15.31
N GLY A 163 7.37 -4.99 14.20
CA GLY A 163 6.43 -5.06 13.06
C GLY A 163 5.13 -5.78 13.43
N THR A 164 4.05 -5.45 12.72
CA THR A 164 2.72 -6.02 12.93
C THR A 164 2.67 -7.49 12.51
N PRO A 165 2.14 -8.42 13.33
CA PRO A 165 1.98 -9.83 12.94
C PRO A 165 1.25 -9.97 11.59
N GLY A 166 1.74 -10.88 10.74
CA GLY A 166 1.20 -11.11 9.40
C GLY A 166 1.84 -10.26 8.29
N PHE A 167 2.44 -9.11 8.61
CA PHE A 167 3.13 -8.23 7.66
C PHE A 167 4.65 -8.17 7.91
N ARG A 168 5.12 -8.70 9.03
CA ARG A 168 6.54 -8.77 9.37
C ARG A 168 7.17 -10.03 8.82
N ALA A 169 8.27 -9.87 8.09
CA ALA A 169 9.05 -10.99 7.60
C ALA A 169 9.66 -11.82 8.77
N PRO A 170 9.60 -13.16 8.70
CA PRO A 170 10.04 -14.04 9.80
C PRO A 170 11.55 -14.03 10.02
N ASP A 171 12.34 -13.62 9.02
CA ASP A 171 13.80 -13.54 9.05
C ASP A 171 14.35 -12.36 9.85
N ALA A 172 13.48 -11.51 10.41
CA ALA A 172 13.82 -10.34 11.22
C ALA A 172 14.79 -9.33 10.57
N ARG A 173 15.15 -9.50 9.30
CA ARG A 173 15.97 -8.54 8.55
C ARG A 173 15.12 -7.34 8.16
N LEU A 174 15.66 -6.15 8.35
CA LEU A 174 15.03 -4.91 7.93
C LEU A 174 15.73 -4.41 6.66
N ASP A 175 15.57 -5.15 5.57
CA ASP A 175 16.07 -4.81 4.25
C ASP A 175 14.91 -4.64 3.23
N ARG A 176 15.24 -4.36 1.96
CA ARG A 176 14.23 -4.19 0.90
C ARG A 176 13.31 -5.42 0.73
N ARG A 177 13.79 -6.62 1.06
CA ARG A 177 13.02 -7.86 0.97
C ARG A 177 12.00 -8.00 2.10
N SER A 178 12.19 -7.28 3.22
CA SER A 178 11.15 -7.20 4.25
C SER A 178 9.92 -6.43 3.77
N ASP A 179 10.11 -5.35 3.00
CA ASP A 179 9.00 -4.61 2.39
C ASP A 179 8.28 -5.43 1.31
N ILE A 180 9.02 -6.26 0.54
CA ILE A 180 8.42 -7.19 -0.44
C ILE A 180 7.54 -8.22 0.27
N TYR A 181 7.97 -8.74 1.42
CA TYR A 181 7.15 -9.64 2.24
C TYR A 181 5.86 -8.94 2.68
N ALA A 182 5.97 -7.74 3.21
CA ALA A 182 4.83 -6.94 3.65
C ALA A 182 3.88 -6.59 2.49
N LEU A 183 4.41 -6.29 1.30
CA LEU A 183 3.62 -6.07 0.09
C LEU A 183 2.86 -7.33 -0.35
N GLY A 184 3.48 -8.51 -0.22
CA GLY A 184 2.81 -9.81 -0.39
C GLY A 184 1.67 -10.01 0.60
N GLY A 185 1.88 -9.65 1.87
CA GLY A 185 0.85 -9.65 2.91
C GLY A 185 -0.30 -8.71 2.60
N LEU A 186 -0.03 -7.50 2.08
CA LEU A 186 -1.06 -6.57 1.61
C LEU A 186 -1.85 -7.14 0.42
N LEU A 187 -1.17 -7.78 -0.54
CA LEU A 187 -1.85 -8.45 -1.64
C LEU A 187 -2.78 -9.53 -1.11
N GLN A 188 -2.29 -10.42 -0.23
CA GLN A 188 -3.11 -11.47 0.37
C GLN A 188 -4.32 -10.91 1.13
N PHE A 189 -4.14 -9.82 1.88
CA PHE A 189 -5.20 -9.13 2.61
C PHE A 189 -6.30 -8.58 1.68
N LEU A 190 -5.93 -8.13 0.47
CA LEU A 190 -6.85 -7.56 -0.51
C LEU A 190 -7.50 -8.59 -1.43
N LEU A 191 -7.02 -9.84 -1.48
CA LEU A 191 -7.56 -10.85 -2.36
C LEU A 191 -9.00 -11.24 -1.97
N PRO A 192 -9.88 -11.54 -2.96
CA PRO A 192 -11.20 -12.11 -2.70
C PRO A 192 -11.08 -13.54 -2.18
N VAL A 193 -12.15 -14.05 -1.60
CA VAL A 193 -12.26 -15.46 -1.19
C VAL A 193 -13.30 -16.16 -2.09
N PRO A 194 -12.90 -17.20 -2.85
CA PRO A 194 -11.53 -17.75 -3.02
C PRO A 194 -10.65 -16.84 -3.89
N PRO A 195 -9.32 -16.82 -3.63
CA PRO A 195 -8.40 -16.00 -4.41
C PRO A 195 -8.10 -16.61 -5.78
N PRO A 196 -7.81 -15.81 -6.83
CA PRO A 196 -7.26 -16.31 -8.07
C PRO A 196 -5.92 -17.03 -7.84
N PRO A 197 -5.73 -18.29 -8.33
CA PRO A 197 -4.53 -19.08 -8.02
C PRO A 197 -3.20 -18.40 -8.35
N ALA A 198 -3.15 -17.66 -9.45
CA ALA A 198 -1.94 -16.93 -9.86
C ALA A 198 -1.61 -15.79 -8.87
N LEU A 199 -2.60 -15.02 -8.40
CA LEU A 199 -2.40 -13.96 -7.41
C LEU A 199 -2.02 -14.53 -6.05
N GLN A 200 -2.59 -15.68 -5.68
CA GLN A 200 -2.20 -16.39 -4.47
C GLN A 200 -0.73 -16.84 -4.54
N ALA A 201 -0.28 -17.33 -5.70
CA ALA A 201 1.11 -17.72 -5.93
C ALA A 201 2.07 -16.51 -5.86
N ILE A 202 1.67 -15.34 -6.42
CA ILE A 202 2.44 -14.09 -6.31
C ILE A 202 2.60 -13.69 -4.82
N ALA A 203 1.49 -13.67 -4.06
CA ALA A 203 1.54 -13.36 -2.64
C ALA A 203 2.42 -14.35 -1.87
N ALA A 204 2.26 -15.66 -2.12
CA ALA A 204 3.05 -16.71 -1.48
C ALA A 204 4.55 -16.60 -1.79
N LYS A 205 4.94 -16.30 -3.04
CA LYS A 205 6.34 -16.06 -3.40
C LYS A 205 6.90 -14.84 -2.66
N ALA A 206 6.18 -13.74 -2.62
CA ALA A 206 6.60 -12.54 -1.89
C ALA A 206 6.74 -12.80 -0.39
N MET A 207 5.86 -13.64 0.19
CA MET A 207 5.83 -14.01 1.61
C MET A 207 6.65 -15.25 1.94
N SER A 208 7.56 -15.69 1.07
CA SER A 208 8.45 -16.81 1.38
C SER A 208 9.23 -16.56 2.67
N ALA A 209 9.36 -17.59 3.52
CA ALA A 209 10.17 -17.51 4.73
C ALA A 209 11.65 -17.26 4.40
N ASP A 210 12.15 -17.89 3.34
CA ASP A 210 13.48 -17.64 2.81
C ASP A 210 13.50 -16.35 1.98
N PRO A 211 14.25 -15.31 2.39
CA PRO A 211 14.39 -14.07 1.63
C PRO A 211 14.92 -14.28 0.21
N ALA A 212 15.74 -15.32 -0.01
CA ALA A 212 16.30 -15.61 -1.34
C ALA A 212 15.23 -16.12 -2.32
N ALA A 213 14.18 -16.77 -1.80
CA ALA A 213 13.07 -17.26 -2.60
C ALA A 213 12.01 -16.19 -2.90
N ARG A 214 12.07 -15.02 -2.26
CA ARG A 214 11.21 -13.87 -2.58
C ARG A 214 11.61 -13.26 -3.93
N TYR A 215 10.83 -12.29 -4.38
CA TYR A 215 11.24 -11.45 -5.52
C TYR A 215 12.54 -10.71 -5.20
N SER A 216 13.39 -10.50 -6.21
CA SER A 216 14.66 -9.75 -6.09
C SER A 216 14.43 -8.31 -5.66
N ASP A 217 13.38 -7.70 -6.18
CA ASP A 217 12.97 -6.31 -5.98
C ASP A 217 11.45 -6.15 -6.20
N VAL A 218 10.95 -4.97 -5.90
CA VAL A 218 9.53 -4.64 -6.06
C VAL A 218 9.11 -4.60 -7.53
N ALA A 219 10.02 -4.25 -8.45
CA ALA A 219 9.71 -4.20 -9.88
C ALA A 219 9.40 -5.60 -10.43
N ALA A 220 10.13 -6.64 -9.99
CA ALA A 220 9.84 -8.02 -10.36
C ALA A 220 8.47 -8.49 -9.82
N PHE A 221 8.07 -8.06 -8.62
CA PHE A 221 6.74 -8.32 -8.09
C PHE A 221 5.65 -7.62 -8.93
N LEU A 222 5.84 -6.33 -9.26
CA LEU A 222 4.89 -5.58 -10.07
C LEU A 222 4.75 -6.14 -11.48
N LEU A 223 5.84 -6.61 -12.08
CA LEU A 223 5.82 -7.26 -13.40
C LEU A 223 4.96 -8.54 -13.40
N ASP A 224 5.03 -9.35 -12.34
CA ASP A 224 4.16 -10.53 -12.23
C ASP A 224 2.69 -10.15 -12.03
N MET A 225 2.41 -9.06 -11.31
CA MET A 225 1.07 -8.50 -11.19
C MET A 225 0.52 -8.00 -12.54
N GLU A 226 1.34 -7.30 -13.32
CA GLU A 226 1.00 -6.81 -14.66
C GLU A 226 0.73 -7.99 -15.61
N ARG A 227 1.59 -9.01 -15.63
CA ARG A 227 1.38 -10.24 -16.40
C ARG A 227 0.03 -10.89 -16.09
N PHE A 228 -0.35 -10.94 -14.80
CA PHE A 228 -1.67 -11.45 -14.42
C PHE A 228 -2.80 -10.61 -15.02
N GLN A 229 -2.71 -9.27 -14.94
CA GLN A 229 -3.74 -8.36 -15.46
C GLN A 229 -3.88 -8.44 -16.98
N GLU A 230 -2.76 -8.66 -17.70
CA GLU A 230 -2.72 -8.85 -19.15
C GLU A 230 -3.08 -10.28 -19.60
N GLY A 231 -3.35 -11.19 -18.67
CA GLY A 231 -3.62 -12.59 -18.98
C GLY A 231 -2.39 -13.35 -19.50
N LEU A 232 -1.19 -12.91 -19.15
CA LEU A 232 0.08 -13.56 -19.49
C LEU A 232 0.46 -14.62 -18.43
N ALA A 233 1.51 -15.39 -18.73
CA ALA A 233 2.06 -16.35 -17.78
C ALA A 233 2.74 -15.62 -16.62
N VAL A 234 2.32 -15.94 -15.39
CA VAL A 234 2.88 -15.43 -14.15
C VAL A 234 4.07 -16.29 -13.74
N GLU A 235 5.22 -15.69 -13.41
CA GLU A 235 6.44 -16.42 -13.07
C GLU A 235 6.27 -17.20 -11.75
N ALA A 236 5.59 -16.61 -10.78
CA ALA A 236 5.36 -17.24 -9.48
C ALA A 236 4.45 -18.48 -9.53
N TRP A 237 3.72 -18.70 -10.65
CA TRP A 237 2.72 -19.75 -10.74
C TRP A 237 3.06 -20.79 -11.80
N ALA A 238 3.28 -22.03 -11.37
CA ALA A 238 3.40 -23.16 -12.27
C ALA A 238 2.04 -23.48 -12.88
N GLU A 239 1.70 -22.78 -13.97
CA GLU A 239 0.39 -22.87 -14.61
C GLU A 239 0.14 -24.29 -15.18
N PRO A 240 -0.96 -24.95 -14.80
CA PRO A 240 -1.37 -26.23 -15.38
C PRO A 240 -1.57 -26.13 -16.90
N TRP A 241 -1.28 -27.21 -17.64
CA TRP A 241 -1.31 -27.21 -19.11
C TRP A 241 -2.67 -26.81 -19.72
N TRP A 242 -3.79 -27.14 -19.05
CA TRP A 242 -5.13 -26.74 -19.51
C TRP A 242 -5.39 -25.23 -19.39
N HIS A 243 -4.81 -24.54 -18.43
CA HIS A 243 -4.85 -23.09 -18.36
C HIS A 243 -4.07 -22.45 -19.51
N ARG A 244 -2.91 -23.02 -19.87
CA ARG A 244 -2.12 -22.60 -21.04
C ARG A 244 -2.93 -22.76 -22.32
N LEU A 245 -3.62 -23.90 -22.48
CA LEU A 245 -4.45 -24.18 -23.65
C LEU A 245 -5.64 -23.22 -23.72
N ARG A 246 -6.32 -22.97 -22.59
CA ARG A 246 -7.43 -22.01 -22.51
C ARG A 246 -6.98 -20.59 -22.87
N ARG A 247 -5.84 -20.15 -22.35
CA ARG A 247 -5.24 -18.84 -22.66
C ARG A 247 -4.89 -18.74 -24.13
N TYR A 248 -4.26 -19.77 -24.71
CA TYR A 248 -3.98 -19.82 -26.14
C TYR A 248 -5.25 -19.71 -26.98
N GLY A 249 -6.28 -20.47 -26.61
CA GLY A 249 -7.60 -20.41 -27.25
C GLY A 249 -8.23 -19.02 -27.18
N ALA A 250 -8.21 -18.38 -26.02
CA ALA A 250 -8.76 -17.03 -25.85
C ALA A 250 -8.01 -15.97 -26.71
N ARG A 251 -6.68 -16.05 -26.78
CA ARG A 251 -5.88 -15.12 -27.59
C ARG A 251 -6.05 -15.32 -29.08
N ASN A 252 -6.34 -16.53 -29.51
CA ASN A 252 -6.48 -16.89 -30.95
C ASN A 252 -7.93 -17.23 -31.31
N ALA A 253 -8.91 -16.78 -30.51
CA ALA A 253 -10.30 -17.13 -30.70
C ALA A 253 -10.81 -16.87 -32.13
N VAL A 254 -10.49 -15.70 -32.70
CA VAL A 254 -10.90 -15.34 -34.07
C VAL A 254 -10.31 -16.33 -35.09
N LEU A 255 -9.01 -16.65 -34.97
CA LEU A 255 -8.36 -17.61 -35.87
C LEU A 255 -8.97 -19.02 -35.75
N LEU A 256 -9.25 -19.47 -34.51
CA LEU A 256 -9.87 -20.76 -34.24
C LEU A 256 -11.29 -20.82 -34.80
N TRP A 257 -12.07 -19.75 -34.66
CA TRP A 257 -13.39 -19.66 -35.25
C TRP A 257 -13.36 -19.67 -36.78
N LEU A 258 -12.40 -18.97 -37.41
CA LEU A 258 -12.22 -19.00 -38.88
C LEU A 258 -11.83 -20.40 -39.35
N LEU A 259 -10.92 -21.07 -38.66
CA LEU A 259 -10.55 -22.45 -38.98
C LEU A 259 -11.72 -23.43 -38.82
N ALA A 260 -12.50 -23.27 -37.74
CA ALA A 260 -13.70 -24.09 -37.51
C ALA A 260 -14.77 -23.86 -38.61
N ALA A 261 -15.01 -22.59 -38.98
CA ALA A 261 -15.94 -22.26 -40.06
C ALA A 261 -15.46 -22.82 -41.40
N TYR A 262 -14.16 -22.69 -41.73
CA TYR A 262 -13.57 -23.27 -42.93
C TYR A 262 -13.72 -24.80 -42.96
N ALA A 263 -13.43 -25.47 -41.86
CA ALA A 263 -13.59 -26.93 -41.74
C ALA A 263 -15.06 -27.35 -41.91
N ALA A 264 -16.02 -26.62 -41.34
CA ALA A 264 -17.43 -26.87 -41.47
C ALA A 264 -17.92 -26.75 -42.94
N VAL A 265 -17.47 -25.70 -43.66
CA VAL A 265 -17.76 -25.49 -45.08
C VAL A 265 -17.20 -26.65 -45.93
N LYS A 266 -15.94 -27.02 -45.69
CA LYS A 266 -15.31 -28.16 -46.39
C LYS A 266 -16.05 -29.47 -46.13
N PHE A 267 -16.43 -29.73 -44.89
CA PHE A 267 -17.20 -30.93 -44.54
C PHE A 267 -18.57 -30.94 -45.24
N LEU A 268 -19.29 -29.83 -45.26
CA LEU A 268 -20.55 -29.69 -45.94
C LEU A 268 -20.43 -29.93 -47.44
N LEU A 269 -19.44 -29.33 -48.09
CA LEU A 269 -19.14 -29.51 -49.54
C LEU A 269 -18.75 -30.96 -49.87
N PHE A 270 -17.98 -31.62 -48.98
CA PHE A 270 -17.65 -33.04 -49.12
C PHE A 270 -18.90 -33.92 -49.04
N PHE A 271 -19.81 -33.63 -48.09
CA PHE A 271 -21.06 -34.40 -47.92
C PHE A 271 -22.00 -34.20 -49.11
N LEU A 272 -22.17 -32.96 -49.59
CA LEU A 272 -22.99 -32.64 -50.77
C LEU A 272 -22.47 -33.22 -52.07
N ARG A 273 -21.17 -33.46 -52.21
CA ARG A 273 -20.53 -34.06 -53.39
C ARG A 273 -20.71 -35.61 -53.42
N ASN A 274 -20.97 -36.23 -52.30
CA ASN A 274 -21.12 -37.69 -52.16
C ASN A 274 -22.58 -38.14 -51.96
N LEU A 275 -23.53 -37.21 -52.04
CA LEU A 275 -24.95 -37.44 -52.22
C LEU A 275 -25.30 -37.41 -53.70
#